data_adab456a3da512d50d567e18fcfd8eb2
#
_entry.id   adab456a3da512d50d567e18fcfd8eb2
#
_cell.length_a   1.000
_cell.length_b   1.000
_cell.length_c   1.000
_cell.angle_alpha   90.00
_cell.angle_beta   90.00
_cell.angle_gamma   90.00
#
_symmetry.space_group_name_H-M   'P 1'
#
loop_
_entity.id
_entity.type
_entity.pdbx_description
1 polymer ?
#
loop_
_entity_poly.entity_id
_entity_poly.type
_entity_poly.pdbx_seq_one_letter_code
_entity_poly.pdbx_strand_id
1 'polypeptide(L)'
;MLFRSYAQVIVDRPKDTIKLKKPKHQYRSYFKEIRVTTEERDAIGRFLFGQPGIRIGQGLKEWLDGSSRAYASKYTRGYFFVDYDHANWLTMLALVRPGLIRRTMNIIAK
;
A
#
# COMPACT_ATOMS: atom_id res chain seq x y z
N MET A 1 -8.65 17.34 -17.78
CA MET A 1 -9.85 16.81 -17.12
C MET A 1 -9.73 15.36 -16.73
N LEU A 2 -9.38 14.53 -17.67
CA LEU A 2 -9.31 13.10 -17.39
C LEU A 2 -8.25 12.75 -16.38
N PHE A 3 -7.10 13.38 -16.46
CA PHE A 3 -6.08 13.05 -15.48
C PHE A 3 -6.46 13.49 -14.09
N ARG A 4 -7.13 14.63 -13.96
CA ARG A 4 -7.55 15.09 -12.65
C ARG A 4 -8.55 14.13 -12.04
N SER A 5 -9.50 13.67 -12.85
CA SER A 5 -10.48 12.70 -12.38
C SER A 5 -9.83 11.42 -11.92
N TYR A 6 -8.83 10.97 -12.67
CA TYR A 6 -8.12 9.75 -12.32
C TYR A 6 -7.39 9.90 -10.99
N ALA A 7 -6.70 11.00 -10.81
CA ALA A 7 -6.00 11.25 -9.56
C ALA A 7 -6.97 11.33 -8.38
N GLN A 8 -8.14 11.93 -8.58
CA GLN A 8 -9.14 12.02 -7.54
C GLN A 8 -9.68 10.67 -7.14
N VAL A 9 -9.82 9.76 -8.09
CA VAL A 9 -10.27 8.41 -7.78
C VAL A 9 -9.32 7.74 -6.80
N ILE A 10 -8.02 7.99 -6.95
CA ILE A 10 -7.03 7.39 -6.08
C ILE A 10 -6.96 8.08 -4.73
N VAL A 11 -6.98 9.42 -4.72
CA VAL A 11 -6.67 10.19 -3.51
C VAL A 11 -7.89 10.80 -2.87
N ASP A 12 -8.73 11.48 -3.66
CA ASP A 12 -9.80 12.32 -3.12
C ASP A 12 -11.06 11.57 -2.75
N ARG A 13 -11.18 10.33 -3.16
CA ARG A 13 -12.39 9.57 -2.95
C ARG A 13 -12.17 8.18 -2.39
N PRO A 14 -11.49 8.06 -1.28
CA PRO A 14 -11.54 6.78 -0.59
C PRO A 14 -12.98 6.59 -0.12
N LYS A 15 -13.60 5.52 -0.57
CA LYS A 15 -15.00 5.27 -0.29
C LYS A 15 -15.24 4.88 1.14
N ASP A 16 -14.28 4.19 1.71
CA ASP A 16 -14.40 3.65 3.04
C ASP A 16 -13.56 4.43 4.02
N THR A 17 -13.96 4.36 5.26
CA THR A 17 -13.30 5.06 6.34
C THR A 17 -12.99 4.08 7.45
N ILE A 18 -11.80 4.19 8.03
CA ILE A 18 -11.46 3.43 9.23
C ILE A 18 -11.19 4.39 10.37
N LYS A 19 -11.49 3.94 11.58
CA LYS A 19 -11.32 4.75 12.78
C LYS A 19 -10.22 4.16 13.63
N LEU A 20 -9.23 4.98 13.93
CA LEU A 20 -8.10 4.58 14.77
C LEU A 20 -8.01 5.51 15.97
N LYS A 21 -7.47 5.01 17.08
CA LYS A 21 -7.37 5.82 18.30
C LYS A 21 -6.45 7.01 18.14
N LYS A 22 -5.27 6.78 17.56
CA LYS A 22 -4.27 7.84 17.40
C LYS A 22 -3.69 7.78 16.00
N PRO A 23 -4.47 8.20 15.00
CA PRO A 23 -4.00 8.11 13.63
C PRO A 23 -2.83 9.06 13.40
N LYS A 24 -1.83 8.58 12.69
CA LYS A 24 -0.66 9.39 12.30
C LYS A 24 -0.68 9.77 10.84
N HIS A 25 -1.56 9.15 10.07
CA HIS A 25 -1.65 9.36 8.63
C HIS A 25 -3.10 9.47 8.21
N GLN A 26 -3.33 10.02 7.04
CA GLN A 26 -4.68 10.31 6.54
C GLN A 26 -5.28 9.18 5.73
N TYR A 27 -4.45 8.34 5.11
CA TYR A 27 -4.93 7.33 4.19
C TYR A 27 -4.27 5.99 4.44
N ARG A 28 -5.02 4.94 4.09
CA ARG A 28 -4.49 3.57 4.10
C ARG A 28 -4.84 2.90 2.79
N SER A 29 -3.83 2.39 2.08
CA SER A 29 -4.05 1.61 0.86
C SER A 29 -3.77 0.14 1.13
N TYR A 30 -4.75 -0.69 0.80
CA TYR A 30 -4.64 -2.14 0.94
C TYR A 30 -4.18 -2.75 -0.37
N PHE A 31 -3.35 -3.76 -0.26
CA PHE A 31 -2.83 -4.48 -1.42
C PHE A 31 -3.81 -5.56 -1.85
N LYS A 32 -3.82 -5.85 -3.14
CA LYS A 32 -4.56 -6.98 -3.67
C LYS A 32 -3.87 -8.28 -3.30
N GLU A 33 -4.65 -9.33 -3.20
CA GLU A 33 -4.09 -10.67 -3.05
C GLU A 33 -3.75 -11.19 -4.43
N ILE A 34 -2.50 -11.04 -4.82
CA ILE A 34 -2.02 -11.48 -6.13
C ILE A 34 -0.70 -12.21 -5.96
N ARG A 35 -0.38 -13.00 -6.97
CA ARG A 35 0.87 -13.73 -6.98
C ARG A 35 1.99 -12.84 -7.53
N VAL A 36 3.12 -12.84 -6.85
CA VAL A 36 4.32 -12.12 -7.30
C VAL A 36 5.51 -13.05 -7.23
N THR A 37 6.51 -12.79 -8.07
CA THR A 37 7.76 -13.55 -8.02
C THR A 37 8.62 -13.01 -6.88
N THR A 38 9.69 -13.76 -6.54
CA THR A 38 10.63 -13.30 -5.53
C THR A 38 11.28 -11.99 -5.96
N GLU A 39 11.61 -11.86 -7.23
CA GLU A 39 12.22 -10.64 -7.76
C GLU A 39 11.26 -9.46 -7.65
N GLU A 40 9.99 -9.68 -7.94
CA GLU A 40 8.99 -8.63 -7.80
C GLU A 40 8.83 -8.22 -6.33
N ARG A 41 8.79 -9.20 -5.43
CA ARG A 41 8.71 -8.89 -4.01
C ARG A 41 9.91 -8.07 -3.55
N ASP A 42 11.10 -8.44 -3.98
CA ASP A 42 12.31 -7.72 -3.59
C ASP A 42 12.30 -6.29 -4.15
N ALA A 43 11.84 -6.11 -5.38
CA ALA A 43 11.72 -4.79 -5.97
C ALA A 43 10.70 -3.93 -5.23
N ILE A 44 9.55 -4.50 -4.88
CA ILE A 44 8.54 -3.82 -4.08
C ILE A 44 9.11 -3.41 -2.73
N GLY A 45 9.84 -4.32 -2.08
CA GLY A 45 10.46 -4.05 -0.79
C GLY A 45 11.46 -2.92 -0.85
N ARG A 46 12.37 -2.97 -1.81
CA ARG A 46 13.36 -1.90 -1.96
C ARG A 46 12.69 -0.55 -2.18
N PHE A 47 11.64 -0.54 -2.99
CA PHE A 47 10.90 0.69 -3.24
C PHE A 47 10.23 1.22 -1.97
N LEU A 48 9.46 0.38 -1.31
CA LEU A 48 8.68 0.81 -0.15
C LEU A 48 9.56 1.22 1.03
N PHE A 49 10.60 0.45 1.32
CA PHE A 49 11.50 0.79 2.42
C PHE A 49 12.28 2.07 2.15
N GLY A 50 12.41 2.46 0.89
CA GLY A 50 13.08 3.71 0.54
C GLY A 50 12.17 4.93 0.51
N GLN A 51 10.85 4.77 0.66
CA GLN A 51 9.93 5.90 0.58
C GLN A 51 9.82 6.64 1.91
N PRO A 52 10.03 7.96 1.93
CA PRO A 52 9.81 8.73 3.15
C PRO A 52 8.31 8.95 3.37
N GLY A 53 7.94 9.13 4.62
CA GLY A 53 6.59 9.57 4.96
C GLY A 53 5.50 8.51 4.86
N ILE A 54 5.86 7.26 4.66
CA ILE A 54 4.87 6.18 4.67
C ILE A 54 5.14 5.25 5.87
N ARG A 55 4.08 4.57 6.30
CA ARG A 55 4.16 3.56 7.35
C ARG A 55 3.69 2.23 6.77
N ILE A 56 4.60 1.27 6.72
CA ILE A 56 4.30 -0.06 6.18
C ILE A 56 3.69 -0.89 7.30
N GLY A 57 2.51 -1.50 7.05
CA GLY A 57 1.88 -2.36 8.02
C GLY A 57 2.79 -3.53 8.39
N GLN A 58 2.68 -4.01 9.64
CA GLN A 58 3.59 -5.01 10.16
C GLN A 58 3.62 -6.30 9.33
N GLY A 59 2.45 -6.79 8.93
CA GLY A 59 2.40 -8.01 8.12
C GLY A 59 3.08 -7.85 6.77
N LEU A 60 2.88 -6.71 6.12
CA LEU A 60 3.54 -6.41 4.86
C LEU A 60 5.04 -6.28 5.04
N LYS A 61 5.46 -5.60 6.10
CA LYS A 61 6.87 -5.41 6.39
C LYS A 61 7.58 -6.74 6.59
N GLU A 62 6.98 -7.65 7.34
CA GLU A 62 7.55 -8.97 7.57
C GLU A 62 7.65 -9.79 6.28
N TRP A 63 6.66 -9.68 5.44
CA TRP A 63 6.69 -10.35 4.15
C TRP A 63 7.80 -9.80 3.25
N LEU A 64 7.96 -8.48 3.23
CA LEU A 64 8.95 -7.82 2.39
C LEU A 64 10.38 -8.08 2.83
N ASP A 65 10.63 -8.18 4.13
CA ASP A 65 11.98 -8.40 4.65
C ASP A 65 12.33 -9.88 4.80
N GLY A 66 11.41 -10.76 4.43
CA GLY A 66 11.64 -12.19 4.47
C GLY A 66 11.51 -12.84 5.84
N SER A 67 11.04 -12.09 6.84
CA SER A 67 10.83 -12.62 8.19
C SER A 67 9.62 -13.53 8.26
N SER A 68 8.64 -13.30 7.39
CA SER A 68 7.44 -14.11 7.34
C SER A 68 7.73 -15.44 6.66
N ARG A 69 7.21 -16.49 7.24
CA ARG A 69 7.46 -17.83 6.72
C ARG A 69 6.54 -18.19 5.58
N ALA A 70 7.03 -19.10 4.76
CA ALA A 70 6.22 -19.89 3.87
C ALA A 70 5.56 -19.11 2.76
N TYR A 71 4.28 -19.23 2.66
CA TYR A 71 3.52 -18.88 1.48
C TYR A 71 3.61 -17.43 1.09
N ALA A 72 3.85 -16.59 2.06
CA ALA A 72 3.89 -15.16 1.83
C ALA A 72 4.98 -14.74 0.84
N SER A 73 5.95 -15.63 0.59
CA SER A 73 7.00 -15.33 -0.39
C SER A 73 6.49 -15.24 -1.82
N LYS A 74 5.30 -15.80 -2.10
CA LYS A 74 4.77 -15.84 -3.46
C LYS A 74 3.51 -15.03 -3.68
N TYR A 75 2.86 -14.60 -2.61
CA TYR A 75 1.59 -13.90 -2.71
C TYR A 75 1.58 -12.67 -1.85
N THR A 76 1.06 -11.59 -2.40
CA THR A 76 0.61 -10.49 -1.56
C THR A 76 -0.73 -10.90 -0.96
N ARG A 77 -1.03 -10.39 0.22
CA ARG A 77 -2.27 -10.69 0.88
C ARG A 77 -3.17 -9.46 0.89
N GLY A 78 -4.47 -9.69 0.82
CA GLY A 78 -5.43 -8.59 0.76
C GLY A 78 -5.46 -7.72 2.01
N TYR A 79 -4.84 -8.13 3.09
CA TYR A 79 -4.76 -7.32 4.31
C TYR A 79 -3.43 -6.56 4.46
N PHE A 80 -2.51 -6.71 3.51
CA PHE A 80 -1.29 -5.90 3.51
C PHE A 80 -1.64 -4.46 3.21
N PHE A 81 -1.05 -3.53 3.94
CA PHE A 81 -1.39 -2.13 3.78
C PHE A 81 -0.22 -1.20 4.03
N VAL A 82 -0.35 0.03 3.54
CA VAL A 82 0.57 1.14 3.78
C VAL A 82 -0.25 2.36 4.17
N ASP A 83 0.14 3.03 5.25
CA ASP A 83 -0.47 4.29 5.69
C ASP A 83 0.38 5.46 5.22
N TYR A 84 -0.28 6.55 4.83
CA TYR A 84 0.43 7.71 4.26
C TYR A 84 -0.45 8.96 4.25
N ASP A 85 0.19 10.10 3.96
CA ASP A 85 -0.52 11.38 3.81
C ASP A 85 -0.52 11.87 2.37
N HIS A 86 0.51 11.52 1.60
CA HIS A 86 0.65 11.96 0.21
C HIS A 86 0.73 10.75 -0.71
N ALA A 87 -0.05 10.77 -1.76
CA ALA A 87 -0.26 9.60 -2.61
C ALA A 87 0.71 9.49 -3.79
N ASN A 88 1.67 10.40 -3.92
CA ASN A 88 2.57 10.38 -5.08
C ASN A 88 3.39 9.10 -5.20
N TRP A 89 3.67 8.42 -4.10
CA TRP A 89 4.38 7.14 -4.13
C TRP A 89 3.59 6.04 -4.87
N LEU A 90 2.27 6.16 -4.92
CA LEU A 90 1.43 5.16 -5.59
C LEU A 90 1.72 5.08 -7.09
N THR A 91 1.94 6.22 -7.72
CA THR A 91 2.28 6.27 -9.14
C THR A 91 3.62 5.57 -9.39
N MET A 92 4.58 5.83 -8.52
CA MET A 92 5.90 5.21 -8.63
C MET A 92 5.83 3.71 -8.37
N LEU A 93 5.02 3.29 -7.41
CA LEU A 93 4.81 1.87 -7.15
C LEU A 93 4.26 1.16 -8.37
N ALA A 94 3.36 1.80 -9.10
CA ALA A 94 2.78 1.22 -10.31
C ALA A 94 3.83 1.00 -11.40
N LEU A 95 4.93 1.75 -11.39
CA LEU A 95 6.03 1.51 -12.31
C LEU A 95 6.87 0.29 -11.90
N VAL A 96 6.90 0.00 -10.61
CA VAL A 96 7.62 -1.18 -10.11
C VAL A 96 6.79 -2.44 -10.34
N ARG A 97 5.53 -2.40 -9.97
CA ARG A 97 4.61 -3.52 -10.17
C ARG A 97 3.18 -2.96 -10.24
N PRO A 98 2.58 -2.92 -11.43
CA PRO A 98 1.22 -2.38 -11.56
C PRO A 98 0.17 -3.30 -10.92
N GLY A 99 -0.93 -2.72 -10.55
CA GLY A 99 -2.09 -3.48 -10.09
C GLY A 99 -2.01 -4.02 -8.67
N LEU A 100 -1.12 -3.47 -7.83
CA LEU A 100 -0.96 -3.95 -6.46
C LEU A 100 -2.04 -3.47 -5.50
N ILE A 101 -2.59 -2.29 -5.73
CA ILE A 101 -3.49 -1.69 -4.76
C ILE A 101 -4.93 -2.10 -5.00
N ARG A 102 -5.58 -2.59 -3.95
CA ARG A 102 -6.98 -3.00 -4.01
C ARG A 102 -7.92 -1.83 -3.74
N ARG A 103 -7.67 -1.09 -2.67
CA ARG A 103 -8.49 0.08 -2.34
C ARG A 103 -7.78 0.96 -1.32
N THR A 104 -8.22 2.20 -1.27
CA THR A 104 -7.72 3.20 -0.33
C THR A 104 -8.84 3.63 0.60
N MET A 105 -8.51 3.83 1.87
CA MET A 105 -9.46 4.24 2.89
C MET A 105 -9.00 5.51 3.57
N ASN A 106 -9.94 6.33 4.01
CA ASN A 106 -9.66 7.44 4.90
C ASN A 106 -9.38 6.92 6.30
N ILE A 107 -8.45 7.54 6.98
CA ILE A 107 -8.20 7.26 8.40
C ILE A 107 -8.68 8.47 9.19
N ILE A 108 -9.57 8.23 10.17
CA ILE A 108 -10.03 9.30 11.06
C ILE A 108 -9.85 8.85 12.51
N ALA A 109 -9.86 9.81 13.41
CA ALA A 109 -9.76 9.52 14.83
C ALA A 109 -11.08 8.95 15.34
N LYS A 110 -10.99 8.00 16.25
CA LYS A 110 -12.15 7.48 16.95
C LYS A 110 -12.80 8.52 17.82
#